data_3cbf561dfe08cd1bb3c466bc9d4d5ef3
#
_entry.id   3cbf561dfe08cd1bb3c466bc9d4d5ef3
#
_cell.length_a   1.000
_cell.length_b   1.000
_cell.length_c   1.000
_cell.angle_alpha   90.00
_cell.angle_beta   90.00
_cell.angle_gamma   90.00
#
_symmetry.space_group_name_H-M   'P 1'
#
loop_
_entity.id
_entity.type
_entity.pdbx_description
1 polymer ?
#
loop_
_entity_poly.entity_id
_entity_poly.type
_entity_poly.pdbx_seq_one_letter_code
_entity_poly.pdbx_strand_id
1 'polypeptide(L)'
;MSILEENEDPLIWSNNIIKALKDLSDIEFQKLTWSGEHPKFISSFTETLAILYDDLDFERYIEYYKSINGMNRIYELFNEINLMINDFKDIGYETEMEIDGYKKILENKDWLLITEKTKDIIHEY
;
A
#
# COMPACT_ATOMS: atom_id res chain seq x y z
N MET A 1 3.95 21.85 16.29
CA MET A 1 4.92 21.09 15.46
C MET A 1 4.21 20.61 14.20
N SER A 2 4.79 20.81 13.04
CA SER A 2 4.20 20.37 11.78
C SER A 2 4.59 18.93 11.48
N ILE A 3 3.61 18.11 11.04
CA ILE A 3 3.86 16.74 10.57
C ILE A 3 4.57 16.77 9.21
N LEU A 4 4.34 17.83 8.44
CA LEU A 4 5.02 18.04 7.16
C LEU A 4 6.48 18.43 7.36
N GLU A 5 7.35 17.86 6.54
CA GLU A 5 8.73 18.27 6.47
C GLU A 5 8.87 19.56 5.67
N GLU A 6 9.98 20.28 5.87
CA GLU A 6 10.28 21.49 5.12
C GLU A 6 10.34 21.17 3.62
N ASN A 7 9.71 22.01 2.80
CA ASN A 7 9.62 21.88 1.35
C ASN A 7 8.74 20.71 0.86
N GLU A 8 8.03 20.04 1.75
CA GLU A 8 7.12 18.96 1.37
C GLU A 8 5.79 19.53 0.88
N ASP A 9 5.34 19.10 -0.32
CA ASP A 9 4.05 19.50 -0.88
C ASP A 9 2.99 18.45 -0.51
N PRO A 10 1.99 18.80 0.33
CA PRO A 10 0.98 17.84 0.76
C PRO A 10 0.11 17.30 -0.38
N LEU A 11 -0.11 18.07 -1.44
CA LEU A 11 -0.89 17.60 -2.58
C LEU A 11 -0.13 16.53 -3.36
N ILE A 12 1.16 16.74 -3.59
CA ILE A 12 2.01 15.74 -4.26
C ILE A 12 2.09 14.48 -3.39
N TRP A 13 2.27 14.63 -2.10
CA TRP A 13 2.31 13.50 -1.16
C TRP A 13 1.02 12.68 -1.21
N SER A 14 -0.14 13.35 -1.10
CA SER A 14 -1.45 12.70 -1.17
C SER A 14 -1.64 11.95 -2.50
N ASN A 15 -1.30 12.58 -3.62
CA ASN A 15 -1.42 11.97 -4.94
C ASN A 15 -0.56 10.72 -5.07
N ASN A 16 0.66 10.76 -4.54
CA ASN A 16 1.56 9.61 -4.57
C ASN A 16 1.07 8.47 -3.67
N ILE A 17 0.53 8.79 -2.51
CA ILE A 17 -0.10 7.77 -1.63
C ILE A 17 -1.25 7.09 -2.35
N ILE A 18 -2.15 7.84 -2.97
CA ILE A 18 -3.29 7.27 -3.68
C ILE A 18 -2.84 6.40 -4.86
N LYS A 19 -1.82 6.83 -5.59
CA LYS A 19 -1.24 6.04 -6.68
C LYS A 19 -0.69 4.71 -6.17
N ALA A 20 0.05 4.74 -5.06
CA ALA A 20 0.59 3.52 -4.45
C ALA A 20 -0.52 2.59 -3.96
N LEU A 21 -1.60 3.14 -3.39
CA LEU A 21 -2.75 2.36 -2.95
C LEU A 21 -3.52 1.75 -4.14
N LYS A 22 -3.60 2.44 -5.27
CA LYS A 22 -4.19 1.88 -6.49
C LYS A 22 -3.41 0.66 -6.95
N ASP A 23 -2.09 0.73 -6.98
CA ASP A 23 -1.24 -0.39 -7.35
C ASP A 23 -1.40 -1.55 -6.34
N LEU A 24 -1.48 -1.24 -5.05
CA LEU A 24 -1.65 -2.22 -4.00
C LEU A 24 -3.02 -2.93 -4.08
N SER A 25 -4.02 -2.29 -4.64
CA SER A 25 -5.36 -2.86 -4.82
C SER A 25 -5.54 -3.63 -6.13
N ASP A 26 -4.56 -3.58 -7.03
CA ASP A 26 -4.68 -4.11 -8.39
C ASP A 26 -3.95 -5.44 -8.55
N ILE A 27 -4.67 -6.53 -8.33
CA ILE A 27 -4.14 -7.90 -8.42
C ILE A 27 -3.63 -8.21 -9.82
N GLU A 28 -4.31 -7.77 -10.87
CA GLU A 28 -3.89 -8.04 -12.24
C GLU A 28 -2.57 -7.33 -12.57
N PHE A 29 -2.39 -6.10 -12.11
CA PHE A 29 -1.15 -5.37 -12.23
C PHE A 29 -0.01 -6.09 -11.47
N GLN A 30 -0.30 -6.59 -10.26
CA GLN A 30 0.66 -7.34 -9.46
C GLN A 30 1.07 -8.63 -10.15
N LYS A 31 0.12 -9.38 -10.72
CA LYS A 31 0.43 -10.60 -11.48
C LYS A 31 1.43 -10.33 -12.59
N LEU A 32 1.22 -9.27 -13.35
CA LEU A 32 2.09 -8.92 -14.48
C LEU A 32 3.44 -8.39 -14.02
N THR A 33 3.46 -7.49 -13.05
CA THR A 33 4.71 -6.85 -12.61
C THR A 33 5.57 -7.76 -11.74
N TRP A 34 4.95 -8.59 -10.90
CA TRP A 34 5.68 -9.50 -9.99
C TRP A 34 6.20 -10.74 -10.73
N SER A 35 5.55 -11.14 -11.82
CA SER A 35 6.02 -12.26 -12.66
C SER A 35 7.09 -11.84 -13.67
N GLY A 36 7.26 -10.54 -13.87
CA GLY A 36 8.17 -10.01 -14.91
C GLY A 36 7.56 -10.00 -16.32
N GLU A 37 6.26 -10.25 -16.44
CA GLU A 37 5.58 -10.30 -17.74
C GLU A 37 5.04 -8.95 -18.22
N HIS A 38 5.02 -7.93 -17.36
CA HIS A 38 4.56 -6.60 -17.74
C HIS A 38 5.52 -5.97 -18.76
N PRO A 39 5.01 -5.35 -19.85
CA PRO A 39 5.85 -4.82 -20.92
C PRO A 39 6.72 -3.61 -20.51
N LYS A 40 6.36 -2.90 -19.43
CA LYS A 40 7.04 -1.66 -19.02
C LYS A 40 7.57 -1.69 -17.59
N PHE A 41 6.91 -2.41 -16.67
CA PHE A 41 7.21 -2.32 -15.25
C PHE A 41 7.53 -3.68 -14.66
N ILE A 42 8.52 -3.70 -13.76
CA ILE A 42 8.87 -4.85 -12.93
C ILE A 42 8.71 -4.40 -11.49
N SER A 43 8.09 -5.24 -10.67
CA SER A 43 7.92 -4.97 -9.24
C SER A 43 7.92 -6.28 -8.46
N SER A 44 7.62 -6.20 -7.18
CA SER A 44 7.53 -7.34 -6.28
C SER A 44 6.68 -6.96 -5.07
N PHE A 45 6.35 -7.94 -4.24
CA PHE A 45 5.70 -7.67 -2.95
C PHE A 45 6.56 -6.72 -2.11
N THR A 46 7.85 -7.02 -1.97
CA THR A 46 8.80 -6.18 -1.22
C THR A 46 8.83 -4.76 -1.76
N GLU A 47 8.94 -4.59 -3.08
CA GLU A 47 8.98 -3.26 -3.70
C GLU A 47 7.67 -2.50 -3.49
N THR A 48 6.54 -3.17 -3.61
CA THR A 48 5.23 -2.57 -3.40
C THR A 48 5.12 -1.97 -1.99
N LEU A 49 5.54 -2.71 -0.96
CA LEU A 49 5.53 -2.20 0.41
C LEU A 49 6.60 -1.15 0.65
N ALA A 50 7.77 -1.29 0.04
CA ALA A 50 8.86 -0.30 0.17
C ALA A 50 8.44 1.06 -0.37
N ILE A 51 7.74 1.12 -1.49
CA ILE A 51 7.23 2.38 -2.03
C ILE A 51 6.28 3.05 -1.03
N LEU A 52 5.33 2.28 -0.50
CA LEU A 52 4.32 2.85 0.41
C LEU A 52 4.92 3.27 1.76
N TYR A 53 5.78 2.47 2.35
CA TYR A 53 6.29 2.69 3.71
C TYR A 53 7.62 3.42 3.76
N ASP A 54 8.56 3.09 2.88
CA ASP A 54 9.88 3.70 2.92
C ASP A 54 9.94 5.00 2.12
N ASP A 55 9.43 4.98 0.89
CA ASP A 55 9.48 6.16 0.01
C ASP A 55 8.41 7.20 0.37
N LEU A 56 7.19 6.75 0.66
CA LEU A 56 6.04 7.64 0.88
C LEU A 56 5.68 7.82 2.36
N ASP A 57 6.30 7.05 3.26
CA ASP A 57 6.08 7.16 4.70
C ASP A 57 4.59 7.14 5.08
N PHE A 58 3.93 6.04 4.75
CA PHE A 58 2.48 5.91 4.87
C PHE A 58 1.97 6.18 6.29
N GLU A 59 2.68 5.69 7.32
CA GLU A 59 2.23 5.88 8.70
C GLU A 59 2.25 7.35 9.10
N ARG A 60 3.25 8.10 8.67
CA ARG A 60 3.30 9.55 8.89
C ARG A 60 2.20 10.25 8.08
N TYR A 61 1.90 9.77 6.89
CA TYR A 61 0.80 10.32 6.09
C TYR A 61 -0.55 10.13 6.78
N ILE A 62 -0.78 9.00 7.42
CA ILE A 62 -2.02 8.73 8.18
C ILE A 62 -2.17 9.77 9.30
N GLU A 63 -1.10 10.07 10.02
CA GLU A 63 -1.12 11.09 11.08
C GLU A 63 -1.36 12.48 10.50
N TYR A 64 -0.74 12.81 9.39
CA TYR A 64 -1.00 14.07 8.68
C TYR A 64 -2.47 14.17 8.27
N TYR A 65 -3.02 13.13 7.65
CA TYR A 65 -4.41 13.11 7.22
C TYR A 65 -5.35 13.35 8.41
N LYS A 66 -5.10 12.68 9.51
CA LYS A 66 -5.87 12.86 10.76
C LYS A 66 -5.80 14.29 11.25
N SER A 67 -4.64 14.93 11.19
CA SER A 67 -4.45 16.31 11.68
C SER A 67 -5.29 17.32 10.90
N ILE A 68 -5.56 17.06 9.62
CA ILE A 68 -6.34 17.94 8.74
C ILE A 68 -7.84 17.58 8.76
N ASN A 69 -8.17 16.31 8.76
CA ASN A 69 -9.53 15.83 8.51
C ASN A 69 -10.20 15.20 9.75
N GLY A 70 -9.43 14.99 10.82
CA GLY A 70 -9.94 14.29 12.00
C GLY A 70 -10.07 12.79 11.78
N MET A 71 -10.68 12.12 12.74
CA MET A 71 -10.86 10.66 12.72
C MET A 71 -12.11 10.29 11.93
N ASN A 72 -12.13 10.66 10.65
CA ASN A 72 -13.24 10.35 9.76
C ASN A 72 -13.13 8.92 9.21
N ARG A 73 -14.07 8.53 8.34
CA ARG A 73 -14.12 7.17 7.79
C ARG A 73 -12.86 6.83 6.97
N ILE A 74 -12.36 7.78 6.17
CA ILE A 74 -11.13 7.57 5.38
C ILE A 74 -9.94 7.30 6.30
N TYR A 75 -9.80 8.09 7.38
CA TYR A 75 -8.76 7.86 8.38
C TYR A 75 -8.86 6.45 8.96
N GLU A 76 -10.07 6.02 9.32
CA GLU A 76 -10.28 4.69 9.90
C GLU A 76 -9.89 3.59 8.91
N LEU A 77 -10.20 3.76 7.62
CA LEU A 77 -9.81 2.81 6.59
C LEU A 77 -8.29 2.78 6.38
N PHE A 78 -7.64 3.93 6.35
CA PHE A 78 -6.16 4.00 6.29
C PHE A 78 -5.54 3.24 7.47
N ASN A 79 -6.04 3.49 8.67
CA ASN A 79 -5.52 2.87 9.88
C ASN A 79 -5.74 1.35 9.85
N GLU A 80 -6.90 0.92 9.40
CA GLU A 80 -7.24 -0.51 9.29
C GLU A 80 -6.30 -1.24 8.32
N ILE A 81 -6.09 -0.70 7.11
CA ILE A 81 -5.18 -1.36 6.16
C ILE A 81 -3.73 -1.33 6.66
N ASN A 82 -3.32 -0.28 7.35
CA ASN A 82 -1.99 -0.22 7.94
C ASN A 82 -1.77 -1.36 8.94
N LEU A 83 -2.75 -1.60 9.81
CA LEU A 83 -2.68 -2.72 10.76
C LEU A 83 -2.65 -4.07 10.04
N MET A 84 -3.51 -4.26 9.03
CA MET A 84 -3.57 -5.50 8.27
C MET A 84 -2.24 -5.78 7.54
N ILE A 85 -1.64 -4.76 6.92
CA ILE A 85 -0.36 -4.90 6.23
C ILE A 85 0.74 -5.24 7.23
N ASN A 86 0.79 -4.56 8.37
CA ASN A 86 1.80 -4.84 9.41
C ASN A 86 1.67 -6.26 9.95
N ASP A 87 0.47 -6.80 10.07
CA ASP A 87 0.24 -8.18 10.50
C ASP A 87 0.67 -9.19 9.44
N PHE A 88 0.55 -8.85 8.17
CA PHE A 88 0.83 -9.77 7.06
C PHE A 88 2.28 -9.72 6.56
N LYS A 89 2.95 -8.57 6.67
CA LYS A 89 4.19 -8.30 5.93
C LYS A 89 5.29 -9.34 6.13
N ASP A 90 5.49 -9.84 7.34
CA ASP A 90 6.56 -10.82 7.62
C ASP A 90 6.28 -12.15 6.92
N ILE A 91 5.03 -12.60 6.96
CA ILE A 91 4.58 -13.79 6.22
C ILE A 91 4.78 -13.57 4.72
N GLY A 92 4.44 -12.39 4.23
CA GLY A 92 4.61 -12.02 2.83
C GLY A 92 6.06 -12.06 2.38
N TYR A 93 6.96 -11.48 3.16
CA TYR A 93 8.41 -11.51 2.84
C TYR A 93 8.97 -12.92 2.81
N GLU A 94 8.60 -13.76 3.79
CA GLU A 94 9.02 -15.16 3.81
C GLU A 94 8.46 -15.95 2.62
N THR A 95 7.19 -15.75 2.31
CA THR A 95 6.53 -16.43 1.18
C THR A 95 7.16 -16.03 -0.15
N GLU A 96 7.50 -14.75 -0.32
CA GLU A 96 8.12 -14.25 -1.55
C GLU A 96 9.44 -14.95 -1.86
N MET A 97 10.16 -15.40 -0.84
CA MET A 97 11.44 -16.10 -1.00
C MET A 97 11.28 -17.55 -1.49
N GLU A 98 10.07 -18.09 -1.48
CA GLU A 98 9.81 -19.44 -1.95
C GLU A 98 9.72 -19.51 -3.47
N ILE A 99 9.83 -20.71 -4.04
CA ILE A 99 9.60 -20.93 -5.46
C ILE A 99 8.17 -20.52 -5.80
N ASP A 100 8.00 -19.67 -6.82
CA ASP A 100 6.71 -19.10 -7.20
C ASP A 100 6.01 -18.39 -6.04
N GLY A 101 6.79 -17.80 -5.13
CA GLY A 101 6.27 -17.15 -3.92
C GLY A 101 5.28 -16.05 -4.20
N TYR A 102 5.47 -15.26 -5.28
CA TYR A 102 4.53 -14.21 -5.65
C TYR A 102 3.13 -14.76 -5.94
N LYS A 103 3.02 -15.94 -6.54
CA LYS A 103 1.73 -16.59 -6.80
C LYS A 103 1.02 -16.94 -5.50
N LYS A 104 1.78 -17.45 -4.53
CA LYS A 104 1.24 -17.80 -3.20
C LYS A 104 0.70 -16.58 -2.48
N ILE A 105 1.42 -15.44 -2.56
CA ILE A 105 0.94 -14.18 -1.98
C ILE A 105 -0.36 -13.75 -2.65
N LEU A 106 -0.42 -13.78 -3.97
CA LEU A 106 -1.61 -13.36 -4.74
C LEU A 106 -2.83 -14.24 -4.50
N GLU A 107 -2.64 -15.45 -3.99
CA GLU A 107 -3.71 -16.38 -3.62
C GLU A 107 -4.03 -16.37 -2.12
N ASN A 108 -3.22 -15.67 -1.32
CA ASN A 108 -3.37 -15.64 0.13
C ASN A 108 -4.60 -14.82 0.53
N LYS A 109 -5.45 -15.39 1.40
CA LYS A 109 -6.69 -14.74 1.84
C LYS A 109 -6.46 -13.40 2.51
N ASP A 110 -5.42 -13.29 3.32
CA ASP A 110 -5.14 -12.06 4.05
C ASP A 110 -4.70 -10.95 3.09
N TRP A 111 -3.86 -11.29 2.10
CA TRP A 111 -3.47 -10.34 1.06
C TRP A 111 -4.69 -9.88 0.25
N LEU A 112 -5.57 -10.80 -0.12
CA LEU A 112 -6.79 -10.47 -0.87
C LEU A 112 -7.72 -9.55 -0.07
N LEU A 113 -7.82 -9.75 1.26
CA LEU A 113 -8.58 -8.83 2.12
C LEU A 113 -7.96 -7.45 2.15
N ILE A 114 -6.62 -7.35 2.21
CA ILE A 114 -5.92 -6.07 2.17
C ILE A 114 -6.24 -5.34 0.85
N THR A 115 -6.19 -6.04 -0.28
CA THR A 115 -6.50 -5.44 -1.58
C THR A 115 -7.94 -4.96 -1.66
N GLU A 116 -8.88 -5.72 -1.13
CA GLU A 116 -10.30 -5.32 -1.10
C GLU A 116 -10.54 -4.08 -0.23
N LYS A 117 -9.96 -4.03 0.96
CA LYS A 117 -10.05 -2.86 1.83
C LYS A 117 -9.43 -1.62 1.19
N THR A 118 -8.33 -1.81 0.46
CA THR A 118 -7.68 -0.70 -0.25
C THR A 118 -8.57 -0.15 -1.37
N LYS A 119 -9.32 -1.01 -2.05
CA LYS A 119 -10.33 -0.56 -3.03
C LYS A 119 -11.40 0.30 -2.39
N ASP A 120 -11.83 -0.03 -1.18
CA ASP A 120 -12.82 0.79 -0.46
C ASP A 120 -12.31 2.20 -0.23
N ILE A 121 -11.04 2.36 0.13
CA ILE A 121 -10.42 3.69 0.29
C ILE A 121 -10.45 4.46 -1.02
N ILE A 122 -10.04 3.83 -2.12
CA ILE A 122 -9.99 4.46 -3.43
C ILE A 122 -11.38 4.91 -3.88
N HIS A 123 -12.41 4.13 -3.57
CA HIS A 123 -13.80 4.47 -3.88
C HIS A 123 -14.32 5.66 -3.09
N GLU A 124 -13.92 5.81 -1.83
CA GLU A 124 -14.42 6.86 -0.94
C GLU A 124 -13.56 8.12 -0.95
N TYR A 125 -12.32 8.00 -1.36
CA TYR A 125 -11.37 9.12 -1.37
C TYR A 125 -11.67 10.05 -2.55
#